data_2a4cbefed703b159d218bfcfe5d7ffa6
#
_entry.id   2a4cbefed703b159d218bfcfe5d7ffa6
#
_cell.length_a   1.000
_cell.length_b   1.000
_cell.length_c   1.000
_cell.angle_alpha   90.00
_cell.angle_beta   90.00
_cell.angle_gamma   90.00
#
_symmetry.space_group_name_H-M   'P 1'
#
loop_
_entity.id
_entity.type
_entity.pdbx_description
1 polymer ?
#
loop_
_entity_poly.entity_id
_entity_poly.type
_entity_poly.pdbx_seq_one_letter_code
_entity_poly.pdbx_strand_id
1 'polypeptide(L)'
;MTVKNGGISFWYRDIGTFPERRPSLSKNIRADVCIIGAGYTGLWTAYYLKKSQPSLNIVILEKEFSGFGASGRNGGWLTGGFAWEHSKYLQNNDRKSVQKLVRSLLETVPEVRGAGRVGECDAGEA
;
A
#
# COMPACT_ATOMS: atom_id res chain seq x y z
N MET A 1 19.07 28.26 -2.67
CA MET A 1 18.12 27.27 -3.25
C MET A 1 16.80 27.41 -2.53
N THR A 2 15.76 27.90 -3.19
CA THR A 2 14.40 27.95 -2.63
C THR A 2 13.86 26.52 -2.57
N VAL A 3 13.73 26.01 -1.36
CA VAL A 3 13.06 24.72 -1.12
C VAL A 3 11.59 24.89 -1.50
N LYS A 4 11.18 24.36 -2.65
CA LYS A 4 9.75 24.27 -2.98
C LYS A 4 9.08 23.36 -1.96
N ASN A 5 8.13 23.92 -1.20
CA ASN A 5 7.23 23.09 -0.38
C ASN A 5 6.61 22.02 -1.29
N GLY A 6 6.78 20.76 -0.95
CA GLY A 6 6.21 19.63 -1.69
C GLY A 6 7.11 19.02 -2.76
N GLY A 7 8.41 19.16 -2.70
CA GLY A 7 9.34 18.48 -3.61
C GLY A 7 9.14 16.97 -3.66
N ILE A 8 8.95 16.32 -2.49
CA ILE A 8 8.51 14.93 -2.43
C ILE A 8 7.45 14.77 -1.34
N SER A 9 7.77 14.54 -0.09
CA SER A 9 6.80 14.55 1.00
C SER A 9 7.45 15.02 2.29
N PHE A 10 6.63 15.42 3.26
CA PHE A 10 7.09 15.72 4.61
C PHE A 10 7.90 14.54 5.19
N TRP A 11 7.41 13.32 5.05
CA TRP A 11 8.01 12.11 5.62
C TRP A 11 9.43 11.86 5.11
N TYR A 12 9.65 11.92 3.80
CA TYR A 12 11.00 11.75 3.24
C TYR A 12 11.94 12.87 3.63
N ARG A 13 11.42 14.10 3.77
CA ARG A 13 12.21 15.23 4.26
C ARG A 13 12.61 15.05 5.72
N ASP A 14 11.70 14.55 6.56
CA ASP A 14 11.91 14.33 7.98
C ASP A 14 12.95 13.22 8.23
N ILE A 15 12.87 12.14 7.48
CA ILE A 15 13.84 11.03 7.52
C ILE A 15 15.23 11.49 7.02
N GLY A 16 15.29 12.54 6.20
CA GLY A 16 16.54 13.10 5.68
C GLY A 16 17.21 12.29 4.57
N THR A 17 16.67 11.13 4.21
CA THR A 17 17.18 10.24 3.17
C THR A 17 16.06 9.74 2.27
N PHE A 18 16.41 9.40 1.03
CA PHE A 18 15.49 8.72 0.12
C PHE A 18 15.83 7.24 0.09
N PRO A 19 14.81 6.36 0.00
CA PRO A 19 15.06 4.95 -0.27
C PRO A 19 15.87 4.79 -1.55
N GLU A 20 16.83 3.90 -1.53
CA GLU A 20 17.59 3.55 -2.73
C GLU A 20 16.64 2.94 -3.78
N ARG A 21 16.88 3.31 -5.03
CA ARG A 21 16.20 2.68 -6.16
C ARG A 21 16.74 1.27 -6.34
N ARG A 22 15.86 0.33 -6.55
CA ARG A 22 16.26 -1.01 -6.95
C ARG A 22 16.89 -0.96 -8.36
N PRO A 23 17.79 -1.91 -8.68
CA PRO A 23 18.35 -2.01 -10.02
C PRO A 23 17.26 -2.07 -11.10
N SER A 24 17.50 -1.39 -12.21
CA SER A 24 16.61 -1.47 -13.36
C SER A 24 16.57 -2.87 -13.95
N LEU A 25 15.43 -3.25 -14.52
CA LEU A 25 15.29 -4.51 -15.23
C LEU A 25 16.27 -4.54 -16.42
N SER A 26 17.26 -5.41 -16.37
CA SER A 26 18.34 -5.50 -17.38
C SER A 26 18.07 -6.51 -18.49
N LYS A 27 17.05 -7.34 -18.33
CA LYS A 27 16.70 -8.41 -19.29
C LYS A 27 15.22 -8.76 -19.22
N ASN A 28 14.73 -9.44 -20.24
CA ASN A 28 13.39 -10.03 -20.20
C ASN A 28 13.31 -11.09 -19.10
N ILE A 29 12.25 -11.05 -18.32
CA ILE A 29 11.93 -12.04 -17.28
C ILE A 29 10.54 -12.59 -17.53
N ARG A 30 10.29 -13.80 -17.02
CA ARG A 30 8.97 -14.40 -16.99
C ARG A 30 8.41 -14.30 -15.58
N ALA A 31 7.14 -13.94 -15.48
CA ALA A 31 6.39 -13.91 -14.23
C ALA A 31 4.96 -14.36 -14.51
N ASP A 32 4.29 -14.92 -13.49
CA ASP A 32 2.88 -15.25 -13.57
C ASP A 32 2.02 -13.97 -13.49
N VAL A 33 2.48 -13.00 -12.70
CA VAL A 33 1.82 -11.70 -12.53
C VAL A 33 2.85 -10.58 -12.58
N CYS A 34 2.59 -9.56 -13.38
CA CYS A 34 3.35 -8.32 -13.42
C CYS A 34 2.48 -7.17 -12.92
N ILE A 35 2.93 -6.50 -11.86
CA ILE A 35 2.25 -5.34 -11.27
C ILE A 35 3.06 -4.10 -11.59
N ILE A 36 2.42 -3.07 -12.12
CA ILE A 36 3.07 -1.80 -12.44
C ILE A 36 2.72 -0.78 -11.34
N GLY A 37 3.75 -0.36 -10.61
CA GLY A 37 3.66 0.57 -9.51
C GLY A 37 3.69 -0.10 -8.14
N ALA A 38 4.60 0.36 -7.26
CA ALA A 38 4.75 -0.10 -5.88
C ALA A 38 4.14 0.88 -4.88
N GLY A 39 2.93 1.34 -5.14
CA GLY A 39 2.08 2.03 -4.19
C GLY A 39 1.25 1.04 -3.34
N TYR A 40 0.38 1.53 -2.48
CA TYR A 40 -0.48 0.67 -1.64
C TYR A 40 -1.24 -0.38 -2.45
N THR A 41 -1.87 0.00 -3.55
CA THR A 41 -2.64 -0.93 -4.37
C THR A 41 -1.76 -2.07 -4.90
N GLY A 42 -0.61 -1.74 -5.48
CA GLY A 42 0.30 -2.75 -6.04
C GLY A 42 0.86 -3.69 -4.97
N LEU A 43 1.30 -3.15 -3.84
CA LEU A 43 1.86 -3.93 -2.74
C LEU A 43 0.80 -4.83 -2.08
N TRP A 44 -0.39 -4.32 -1.79
CA TRP A 44 -1.49 -5.13 -1.24
C TRP A 44 -1.96 -6.19 -2.22
N THR A 45 -2.01 -5.90 -3.52
CA THR A 45 -2.34 -6.89 -4.55
C THR A 45 -1.33 -8.04 -4.53
N ALA A 46 -0.04 -7.73 -4.53
CA ALA A 46 1.01 -8.74 -4.45
C ALA A 46 0.91 -9.57 -3.16
N TYR A 47 0.70 -8.92 -2.01
CA TYR A 47 0.56 -9.57 -0.71
C TYR A 47 -0.58 -10.59 -0.71
N TYR A 48 -1.78 -10.20 -1.12
CA TYR A 48 -2.93 -11.10 -1.12
C TYR A 48 -2.81 -12.21 -2.18
N LEU A 49 -2.22 -11.93 -3.33
CA LEU A 49 -1.93 -12.97 -4.32
C LEU A 49 -0.96 -14.01 -3.76
N LYS A 50 0.13 -13.57 -3.12
CA LYS A 50 1.07 -14.48 -2.47
C LYS A 50 0.46 -15.23 -1.29
N LYS A 51 -0.41 -14.57 -0.51
CA LYS A 51 -1.12 -15.20 0.61
C LYS A 51 -2.09 -16.29 0.13
N SER A 52 -2.79 -16.07 -0.98
CA SER A 52 -3.73 -17.03 -1.56
C SER A 52 -3.05 -18.14 -2.36
N GLN A 53 -1.97 -17.82 -3.05
CA GLN A 53 -1.23 -18.76 -3.91
C GLN A 53 0.28 -18.49 -3.79
N PRO A 54 0.95 -19.09 -2.79
CA PRO A 54 2.36 -18.86 -2.49
C PRO A 54 3.33 -19.17 -3.62
N SER A 55 2.96 -20.07 -4.54
CA SER A 55 3.79 -20.48 -5.69
C SER A 55 3.87 -19.43 -6.81
N LEU A 56 2.98 -18.44 -6.85
CA LEU A 56 3.00 -17.40 -7.89
C LEU A 56 4.34 -16.66 -7.92
N ASN A 57 4.91 -16.55 -9.10
CA ASN A 57 6.03 -15.66 -9.36
C ASN A 57 5.47 -14.27 -9.70
N ILE A 58 5.58 -13.33 -8.76
CA ILE A 58 5.04 -11.97 -8.90
C ILE A 58 6.20 -10.99 -9.04
N VAL A 59 6.12 -10.14 -10.05
CA VAL A 59 7.07 -9.06 -10.29
C VAL A 59 6.34 -7.73 -10.14
N ILE A 60 6.92 -6.81 -9.37
CA ILE A 60 6.44 -5.44 -9.25
C ILE A 60 7.48 -4.53 -9.92
N LEU A 61 7.04 -3.76 -10.91
CA LEU A 61 7.85 -2.76 -11.58
C LEU A 61 7.51 -1.37 -11.06
N GLU A 62 8.51 -0.71 -10.49
CA GLU A 62 8.38 0.66 -9.96
C GLU A 62 9.44 1.55 -10.60
N LYS A 63 9.01 2.73 -11.04
CA LYS A 63 9.89 3.68 -11.74
C LYS A 63 10.91 4.34 -10.83
N GLU A 64 10.50 4.64 -9.60
CA GLU A 64 11.30 5.39 -8.64
C GLU A 64 11.71 4.50 -7.46
N PHE A 65 10.88 4.42 -6.43
CA PHE A 65 10.98 3.53 -5.28
C PHE A 65 9.60 3.28 -4.68
N SER A 66 9.45 2.24 -3.88
CA SER A 66 8.16 1.88 -3.29
C SER A 66 7.58 3.03 -2.46
N GLY A 67 6.33 3.39 -2.74
CA GLY A 67 5.66 4.49 -2.06
C GLY A 67 5.97 5.88 -2.61
N PHE A 68 6.77 6.04 -3.66
CA PHE A 68 7.12 7.35 -4.24
C PHE A 68 5.89 8.22 -4.57
N GLY A 69 4.82 7.62 -5.06
CA GLY A 69 3.57 8.30 -5.41
C GLY A 69 2.75 8.76 -4.20
N ALA A 70 1.44 8.80 -4.35
CA ALA A 70 0.50 9.22 -3.30
C ALA A 70 0.61 8.40 -2.00
N SER A 71 1.03 7.14 -2.09
CA SER A 71 1.18 6.24 -0.95
C SER A 71 2.19 6.72 0.09
N GLY A 72 3.27 7.39 -0.30
CA GLY A 72 4.25 7.98 0.61
C GLY A 72 4.10 9.48 0.84
N ARG A 73 2.98 10.07 0.40
CA ARG A 73 2.72 11.52 0.47
C ARG A 73 1.45 11.90 1.21
N ASN A 74 0.75 10.91 1.76
CA ASN A 74 -0.47 11.11 2.54
C ASN A 74 -0.15 11.45 4.01
N GLY A 75 -1.19 11.70 4.81
CA GLY A 75 -1.04 12.02 6.24
C GLY A 75 -0.59 10.85 7.12
N GLY A 76 -0.48 9.64 6.59
CA GLY A 76 -0.03 8.45 7.34
C GLY A 76 -1.06 7.89 8.31
N TRP A 77 -2.33 8.24 8.19
CA TRP A 77 -3.38 7.76 9.08
C TRP A 77 -3.89 6.39 8.64
N LEU A 78 -3.92 5.47 9.59
CA LEU A 78 -4.62 4.20 9.47
C LEU A 78 -5.88 4.27 10.35
N THR A 79 -7.03 4.29 9.71
CA THR A 79 -8.32 4.34 10.40
C THR A 79 -9.34 3.45 9.70
N GLY A 80 -10.22 2.84 10.49
CA GLY A 80 -11.42 2.13 10.01
C GLY A 80 -12.65 3.03 9.90
N GLY A 81 -12.49 4.34 10.06
CA GLY A 81 -13.60 5.30 9.95
C GLY A 81 -13.95 5.64 8.50
N PHE A 82 -15.20 6.06 8.30
CA PHE A 82 -15.62 6.65 7.04
C PHE A 82 -15.05 8.07 6.89
N ALA A 83 -14.72 8.45 5.66
CA ALA A 83 -14.43 9.83 5.31
C ALA A 83 -15.67 10.73 5.29
N TRP A 84 -16.89 10.15 5.29
CA TRP A 84 -18.18 10.83 5.17
C TRP A 84 -19.20 10.28 6.17
N GLU A 85 -20.29 11.03 6.40
CA GLU A 85 -21.39 10.58 7.24
C GLU A 85 -22.06 9.30 6.68
N HIS A 86 -22.44 8.39 7.56
CA HIS A 86 -23.11 7.13 7.21
C HIS A 86 -24.42 7.34 6.44
N SER A 87 -25.11 8.45 6.68
CA SER A 87 -26.36 8.84 6.01
C SER A 87 -26.25 8.85 4.50
N LYS A 88 -25.09 9.26 3.96
CA LYS A 88 -24.84 9.27 2.52
C LYS A 88 -24.89 7.87 1.89
N TYR A 89 -24.42 6.87 2.61
CA TYR A 89 -24.44 5.48 2.13
C TYR A 89 -25.80 4.83 2.28
N LEU A 90 -26.62 5.31 3.21
CA LEU A 90 -28.00 4.82 3.42
C LEU A 90 -28.99 5.32 2.35
N GLN A 91 -28.64 6.35 1.57
CA GLN A 91 -29.54 6.89 0.54
C GLN A 91 -29.92 5.86 -0.54
N ASN A 92 -28.98 4.98 -0.90
CA ASN A 92 -29.14 4.00 -1.97
C ASN A 92 -28.90 2.55 -1.52
N ASN A 93 -28.76 2.30 -0.20
CA ASN A 93 -28.44 1.01 0.34
C ASN A 93 -29.24 0.73 1.62
N ASP A 94 -29.52 -0.53 1.90
CA ASP A 94 -30.14 -0.94 3.16
C ASP A 94 -29.14 -0.85 4.34
N ARG A 95 -29.71 -0.78 5.55
CA ARG A 95 -28.93 -0.64 6.79
C ARG A 95 -27.94 -1.79 7.01
N LYS A 96 -28.29 -3.03 6.61
CA LYS A 96 -27.41 -4.20 6.80
C LYS A 96 -26.18 -4.11 5.92
N SER A 97 -26.34 -3.67 4.67
CA SER A 97 -25.24 -3.46 3.72
C SER A 97 -24.28 -2.38 4.24
N VAL A 98 -24.79 -1.27 4.76
CA VAL A 98 -23.96 -0.22 5.36
C VAL A 98 -23.25 -0.72 6.62
N GLN A 99 -23.91 -1.48 7.50
CA GLN A 99 -23.27 -2.09 8.66
C GLN A 99 -22.15 -3.07 8.27
N LYS A 100 -22.34 -3.86 7.21
CA LYS A 100 -21.31 -4.77 6.68
C LYS A 100 -20.10 -3.98 6.21
N LEU A 101 -20.31 -2.88 5.48
CA LEU A 101 -19.22 -2.01 5.04
C LEU A 101 -18.47 -1.40 6.24
N VAL A 102 -19.18 -0.88 7.25
CA VAL A 102 -18.55 -0.36 8.49
C VAL A 102 -17.68 -1.41 9.16
N ARG A 103 -18.17 -2.64 9.30
CA ARG A 103 -17.39 -3.75 9.87
C ARG A 103 -16.11 -4.00 9.08
N SER A 104 -16.22 -4.13 7.75
CA SER A 104 -15.04 -4.35 6.90
C SER A 104 -14.00 -3.24 7.03
N LEU A 105 -14.44 -1.98 7.18
CA LEU A 105 -13.52 -0.86 7.40
C LEU A 105 -12.83 -0.95 8.76
N LEU A 106 -13.56 -1.29 9.82
CA LEU A 106 -12.98 -1.47 11.17
C LEU A 106 -11.98 -2.62 11.20
N GLU A 107 -12.24 -3.72 10.47
CA GLU A 107 -11.37 -4.87 10.34
C GLU A 107 -10.08 -4.57 9.57
N THR A 108 -10.02 -3.49 8.79
CA THR A 108 -8.82 -3.08 8.06
C THR A 108 -7.64 -2.77 8.99
N VAL A 109 -7.90 -2.18 10.15
CA VAL A 109 -6.82 -1.79 11.08
C VAL A 109 -6.06 -3.00 11.64
N PRO A 110 -6.71 -4.05 12.19
CA PRO A 110 -6.01 -5.25 12.62
C PRO A 110 -5.38 -6.03 11.45
N GLU A 111 -6.00 -6.04 10.26
CA GLU A 111 -5.41 -6.69 9.07
C GLU A 111 -4.08 -6.05 8.67
N VAL A 112 -4.02 -4.72 8.59
CA VAL A 112 -2.77 -4.00 8.28
C VAL A 112 -1.71 -4.25 9.33
N ARG A 113 -2.09 -4.27 10.61
CA ARG A 113 -1.15 -4.59 11.71
C ARG A 113 -0.62 -6.02 11.61
N GLY A 114 -1.47 -6.97 11.24
CA GLY A 114 -1.08 -8.37 11.03
C GLY A 114 -0.10 -8.53 9.88
N ALA A 115 -0.34 -7.87 8.74
CA ALA A 115 0.53 -7.90 7.58
C ALA A 115 1.91 -7.27 7.86
N GLY A 116 1.98 -6.19 8.64
CA GLY A 116 3.24 -5.55 9.01
C GLY A 116 4.17 -6.46 9.82
N ARG A 117 3.63 -7.32 10.67
CA ARG A 117 4.43 -8.29 11.46
C ARG A 117 5.00 -9.43 10.63
N VAL A 118 4.35 -9.81 9.54
CA VAL A 118 4.87 -10.85 8.63
C VAL A 118 6.11 -10.35 7.89
N GLY A 119 6.17 -9.07 7.54
CA GLY A 119 7.32 -8.46 6.88
C GLY A 119 8.56 -8.31 7.76
N GLU A 120 8.42 -8.28 9.10
CA GLU A 120 9.53 -8.21 10.03
C GLU A 120 10.28 -9.55 10.19
N CYS A 121 9.62 -10.68 9.89
CA CYS A 121 10.22 -12.01 10.04
C CYS A 121 11.15 -12.40 8.89
N ASP A 122 11.01 -11.81 7.70
CA ASP A 122 11.77 -12.19 6.50
C ASP A 122 12.90 -11.20 6.13
N ALA A 123 13.16 -10.18 6.94
CA ALA A 123 14.25 -9.24 6.76
C ALA A 123 15.61 -9.77 7.30
N GLY A 124 15.65 -11.01 7.76
CA GLY A 124 16.84 -11.70 8.22
C GLY A 124 17.46 -12.54 7.12
N GLU A 125 18.63 -12.12 6.69
CA GLU A 125 19.63 -12.88 5.94
C GLU A 125 19.33 -13.16 4.45
N ALA A 126 19.82 -12.25 3.60
CA ALA A 126 20.29 -12.56 2.25
C ALA A 126 21.60 -11.83 1.97
#